data_eb3e68e8b323a7be70ee4a41411ca93e
#
_entry.id   eb3e68e8b323a7be70ee4a41411ca93e
#
_cell.length_a   1.000
_cell.length_b   1.000
_cell.length_c   1.000
_cell.angle_alpha   90.00
_cell.angle_beta   90.00
_cell.angle_gamma   90.00
#
_symmetry.space_group_name_H-M   'P 1'
#
loop_
_entity.id
_entity.type
_entity.pdbx_description
1 polymer ?
#
loop_
_entity_poly.entity_id
_entity_poly.type
_entity_poly.pdbx_seq_one_letter_code
_entity_poly.pdbx_strand_id
1 'polypeptide(L)'
;MRRQRRWLACVAISHKRLARASFQEAGKLAAPDREPNLSLYFNPQFRHGRPVSPTLYRRLINAFYAAVKSVSRSNLVLMAGLGPIAVPGLTIGPMRFTRELLCMRGRRNPHPLRGNCHGGVHFDIFDIHPYTTGGPTHKGHVDDVQLGDLGKLQELIRAADEAGRIKGRFRRTPLWMTEMSWDSKPPDPGGVPMGILKRWTAEALYRAWDAGVRRCFWLALRDNAPNPRLSSSEAIEAGLYFRGASVAEDTPKPNMYAFRFPFVAYSRKNGFFFWGRTPNSKRGKVVIQIRKGGGWRNATVTRADKNGIFEGVAKGAYGRHRHGWVRAVYRGERAVPFSLRPVKDFYQAPFGNPVE
;
A
#
# COMPACT_ATOMS: atom_id res chain seq x y z
N MET A 1 -8.72 -24.94 -2.20
CA MET A 1 -8.47 -23.72 -3.00
C MET A 1 -6.97 -23.46 -3.10
N ARG A 2 -6.37 -23.55 -4.29
CA ARG A 2 -4.96 -23.22 -4.49
C ARG A 2 -4.82 -21.71 -4.35
N ARG A 3 -4.15 -21.21 -3.28
CA ARG A 3 -3.75 -19.78 -3.14
C ARG A 3 -2.94 -19.43 -4.39
N GLN A 4 -3.47 -18.51 -5.22
CA GLN A 4 -2.69 -17.96 -6.32
C GLN A 4 -1.42 -17.34 -5.72
N ARG A 5 -0.26 -17.67 -6.28
CA ARG A 5 1.03 -17.12 -5.83
C ARG A 5 1.00 -15.62 -5.98
N ARG A 6 0.81 -14.91 -4.85
CA ARG A 6 0.79 -13.46 -4.80
C ARG A 6 2.22 -12.94 -4.92
N TRP A 7 2.40 -11.95 -5.75
CA TRP A 7 3.69 -11.32 -5.98
C TRP A 7 3.59 -9.85 -5.57
N LEU A 8 4.48 -9.38 -4.69
CA LEU A 8 4.56 -8.00 -4.25
C LEU A 8 5.95 -7.46 -4.60
N ALA A 9 6.00 -6.42 -5.40
CA ALA A 9 7.21 -5.62 -5.59
C ALA A 9 7.02 -4.26 -4.92
N CYS A 10 7.92 -3.89 -4.03
CA CYS A 10 7.87 -2.61 -3.34
C CYS A 10 9.15 -1.82 -3.64
N VAL A 11 8.96 -0.54 -3.92
CA VAL A 11 10.03 0.41 -4.26
C VAL A 11 9.82 1.68 -3.43
N ALA A 12 10.90 2.26 -2.91
CA ALA A 12 10.88 3.59 -2.32
C ALA A 12 11.25 4.62 -3.38
N ILE A 13 10.51 5.74 -3.42
CA ILE A 13 10.63 6.73 -4.48
C ILE A 13 10.98 8.10 -3.89
N SER A 14 11.83 8.88 -4.57
CA SER A 14 12.03 10.30 -4.28
C SER A 14 11.07 11.16 -5.10
N HIS A 15 10.50 12.19 -4.51
CA HIS A 15 9.49 13.08 -5.12
C HIS A 15 9.87 13.61 -6.53
N LYS A 16 11.14 13.90 -6.78
CA LYS A 16 11.63 14.38 -8.09
C LYS A 16 11.76 13.27 -9.14
N ARG A 17 11.72 12.01 -8.78
CA ARG A 17 11.85 10.87 -9.70
C ARG A 17 10.55 10.16 -10.03
N LEU A 18 9.42 10.49 -9.36
CA LEU A 18 8.10 9.97 -9.75
C LEU A 18 7.80 10.26 -11.23
N ALA A 19 8.15 11.45 -11.70
CA ALA A 19 8.02 11.80 -13.13
C ALA A 19 9.07 11.14 -14.01
N ARG A 20 10.28 10.82 -13.53
CA ARG A 20 11.37 10.27 -14.35
C ARG A 20 11.60 8.77 -14.19
N ALA A 21 11.42 8.18 -13.01
CA ALA A 21 11.57 6.73 -12.83
C ALA A 21 10.39 5.93 -13.40
N SER A 22 9.18 6.52 -13.43
CA SER A 22 8.08 6.00 -14.25
C SER A 22 8.40 6.01 -15.76
N PHE A 23 9.35 6.84 -16.20
CA PHE A 23 9.75 6.94 -17.62
C PHE A 23 10.96 6.07 -18.01
N GLN A 24 11.86 5.69 -17.13
CA GLN A 24 13.10 4.98 -17.51
C GLN A 24 13.07 3.45 -17.34
N GLU A 25 12.38 2.91 -16.34
CA GLU A 25 12.08 1.46 -16.29
C GLU A 25 10.73 1.10 -16.90
N ALA A 26 9.88 2.07 -17.06
CA ALA A 26 8.55 1.97 -17.61
C ALA A 26 8.34 2.92 -18.78
N GLY A 27 9.19 2.96 -19.75
CA GLY A 27 8.86 3.57 -21.06
C GLY A 27 7.55 3.05 -21.66
N LYS A 28 6.72 2.40 -20.83
CA LYS A 28 5.47 1.72 -21.14
C LYS A 28 4.34 1.98 -20.12
N LEU A 29 4.53 2.82 -19.11
CA LEU A 29 3.51 3.11 -18.09
C LEU A 29 3.11 4.60 -18.16
N ALA A 30 1.82 4.88 -18.24
CA ALA A 30 1.26 6.22 -18.25
C ALA A 30 0.02 6.33 -17.37
N ALA A 31 -0.16 7.47 -16.71
CA ALA A 31 -1.34 7.82 -15.94
C ALA A 31 -1.78 9.26 -16.27
N PRO A 32 -3.09 9.54 -16.37
CA PRO A 32 -3.56 10.85 -16.84
C PRO A 32 -3.55 11.94 -15.76
N ASP A 33 -3.69 11.59 -14.48
CA ASP A 33 -3.85 12.57 -13.39
C ASP A 33 -3.61 11.94 -12.03
N ARG A 34 -3.60 12.77 -10.96
CA ARG A 34 -3.48 12.37 -9.55
C ARG A 34 -4.83 12.49 -8.86
N GLU A 35 -5.15 11.57 -7.98
CA GLU A 35 -6.27 11.57 -7.03
C GLU A 35 -7.57 12.24 -7.52
N PRO A 36 -8.17 11.75 -8.62
CA PRO A 36 -9.32 12.42 -9.26
C PRO A 36 -10.59 12.42 -8.40
N ASN A 37 -10.57 11.78 -7.26
CA ASN A 37 -11.63 11.84 -6.26
C ASN A 37 -11.48 13.03 -5.29
N LEU A 38 -10.39 13.80 -5.39
CA LEU A 38 -10.13 14.98 -4.57
C LEU A 38 -10.30 16.26 -5.37
N SER A 39 -10.99 17.25 -4.79
CA SER A 39 -11.22 18.56 -5.41
C SER A 39 -9.93 19.37 -5.65
N LEU A 40 -8.86 19.04 -4.94
CA LEU A 40 -7.55 19.65 -5.13
C LEU A 40 -6.95 19.35 -6.52
N TYR A 41 -7.26 18.18 -7.08
CA TYR A 41 -6.65 17.73 -8.33
C TYR A 41 -7.62 17.63 -9.50
N PHE A 42 -8.91 17.36 -9.23
CA PHE A 42 -9.89 17.15 -10.29
C PHE A 42 -11.25 17.77 -9.96
N ASN A 43 -11.77 18.65 -10.83
CA ASN A 43 -13.01 19.39 -10.61
C ASN A 43 -13.90 19.39 -11.89
N PRO A 44 -15.24 19.55 -11.73
CA PRO A 44 -15.97 19.56 -10.45
C PRO A 44 -16.17 18.15 -9.89
N GLN A 45 -16.15 18.02 -8.55
CA GLN A 45 -16.49 16.76 -7.89
C GLN A 45 -18.01 16.50 -7.94
N PHE A 46 -18.81 17.56 -7.73
CA PHE A 46 -20.26 17.50 -7.67
C PHE A 46 -20.90 18.55 -8.58
N ARG A 47 -22.12 18.25 -9.08
CA ARG A 47 -23.06 19.22 -9.66
C ARG A 47 -24.43 18.96 -9.06
N HIS A 48 -25.07 20.00 -8.51
CA HIS A 48 -26.37 19.90 -7.83
C HIS A 48 -26.41 18.76 -6.80
N GLY A 49 -25.36 18.62 -5.98
CA GLY A 49 -25.22 17.60 -4.95
C GLY A 49 -24.96 16.18 -5.47
N ARG A 50 -24.89 15.96 -6.78
CA ARG A 50 -24.62 14.64 -7.38
C ARG A 50 -23.16 14.53 -7.83
N PRO A 51 -22.48 13.40 -7.56
CA PRO A 51 -21.13 13.17 -8.05
C PRO A 51 -21.07 13.22 -9.57
N VAL A 52 -20.10 13.93 -10.11
CA VAL A 52 -19.87 13.98 -11.57
C VAL A 52 -18.43 13.63 -11.95
N SER A 53 -17.47 13.82 -11.03
CA SER A 53 -16.07 13.53 -11.32
C SER A 53 -15.81 12.09 -11.76
N PRO A 54 -16.46 11.02 -11.24
CA PRO A 54 -16.23 9.66 -11.72
C PRO A 54 -16.58 9.48 -13.21
N THR A 55 -17.67 10.14 -13.65
CA THR A 55 -18.09 10.09 -15.06
C THR A 55 -17.18 10.91 -15.96
N LEU A 56 -16.76 12.09 -15.51
CA LEU A 56 -15.82 12.93 -16.24
C LEU A 56 -14.46 12.23 -16.35
N TYR A 57 -13.98 11.65 -15.26
CA TYR A 57 -12.73 10.92 -15.24
C TYR A 57 -12.79 9.65 -16.13
N ARG A 58 -13.93 8.95 -16.20
CA ARG A 58 -14.11 7.81 -17.12
C ARG A 58 -13.91 8.23 -18.57
N ARG A 59 -14.46 9.38 -18.97
CA ARG A 59 -14.26 9.91 -20.33
C ARG A 59 -12.79 10.24 -20.58
N LEU A 60 -12.14 10.90 -19.61
CA LEU A 60 -10.74 11.25 -19.70
C LEU A 60 -9.83 10.02 -19.83
N ILE A 61 -9.98 9.04 -18.93
CA ILE A 61 -9.12 7.85 -18.93
C ILE A 61 -9.35 6.98 -20.19
N ASN A 62 -10.58 6.92 -20.71
CA ASN A 62 -10.87 6.21 -21.95
C ASN A 62 -10.20 6.87 -23.16
N ALA A 63 -10.27 8.20 -23.28
CA ALA A 63 -9.56 8.95 -24.33
C ALA A 63 -8.03 8.83 -24.19
N PHE A 64 -7.53 8.95 -22.98
CA PHE A 64 -6.11 8.77 -22.66
C PHE A 64 -5.64 7.36 -23.01
N TYR A 65 -6.39 6.32 -22.65
CA TYR A 65 -6.08 4.93 -22.99
C TYR A 65 -5.97 4.75 -24.52
N ALA A 66 -6.93 5.25 -25.27
CA ALA A 66 -6.94 5.16 -26.72
C ALA A 66 -5.69 5.84 -27.32
N ALA A 67 -5.34 7.04 -26.85
CA ALA A 67 -4.15 7.77 -27.29
C ALA A 67 -2.86 7.03 -26.95
N VAL A 68 -2.70 6.52 -25.72
CA VAL A 68 -1.49 5.77 -25.32
C VAL A 68 -1.35 4.47 -26.12
N LYS A 69 -2.47 3.76 -26.37
CA LYS A 69 -2.48 2.51 -27.14
C LYS A 69 -2.27 2.71 -28.63
N SER A 70 -2.58 3.88 -29.18
CA SER A 70 -2.28 4.21 -30.57
C SER A 70 -0.77 4.36 -30.81
N VAL A 71 -0.03 4.86 -29.80
CA VAL A 71 1.44 4.92 -29.87
C VAL A 71 2.07 3.53 -29.76
N SER A 72 1.63 2.74 -28.78
CA SER A 72 2.05 1.35 -28.64
C SER A 72 1.04 0.54 -27.82
N ARG A 73 0.56 -0.56 -28.38
CA ARG A 73 -0.32 -1.51 -27.67
C ARG A 73 0.33 -2.13 -26.42
N SER A 74 1.67 -2.15 -26.35
CA SER A 74 2.41 -2.70 -25.22
C SER A 74 2.49 -1.74 -24.03
N ASN A 75 2.22 -0.44 -24.22
CA ASN A 75 2.17 0.53 -23.13
C ASN A 75 1.06 0.18 -22.15
N LEU A 76 1.31 0.38 -20.86
CA LEU A 76 0.33 0.14 -19.81
C LEU A 76 -0.25 1.47 -19.34
N VAL A 77 -1.55 1.48 -19.16
CA VAL A 77 -2.28 2.63 -18.61
C VAL A 77 -2.66 2.34 -17.18
N LEU A 78 -2.13 3.14 -16.28
CA LEU A 78 -2.46 3.14 -14.86
C LEU A 78 -3.64 4.10 -14.65
N MET A 79 -4.72 3.62 -14.02
CA MET A 79 -5.71 4.52 -13.47
C MET A 79 -5.06 5.36 -12.37
N ALA A 80 -5.31 6.66 -12.33
CA ALA A 80 -4.73 7.53 -11.30
C ALA A 80 -5.03 7.02 -9.89
N GLY A 81 -4.05 7.09 -9.00
CA GLY A 81 -4.21 6.71 -7.60
C GLY A 81 -5.33 7.52 -6.95
N LEU A 82 -6.23 6.85 -6.23
CA LEU A 82 -7.29 7.53 -5.49
C LEU A 82 -6.79 7.92 -4.10
N GLY A 83 -7.13 9.13 -3.66
CA GLY A 83 -6.93 9.55 -2.28
C GLY A 83 -7.79 8.72 -1.32
N PRO A 84 -7.35 8.50 -0.05
CA PRO A 84 -7.89 7.46 0.82
C PRO A 84 -9.24 7.78 1.46
N ILE A 85 -9.59 9.06 1.61
CA ILE A 85 -10.72 9.51 2.43
C ILE A 85 -11.68 10.42 1.69
N ALA A 86 -12.91 10.52 2.20
CA ALA A 86 -13.90 11.50 1.80
C ALA A 86 -13.89 12.71 2.75
N VAL A 87 -14.01 13.91 2.15
CA VAL A 87 -14.36 15.12 2.89
C VAL A 87 -15.73 15.56 2.40
N PRO A 88 -16.77 15.57 3.24
CA PRO A 88 -18.13 15.89 2.84
C PRO A 88 -18.23 17.20 2.05
N GLY A 89 -18.90 17.17 0.90
CA GLY A 89 -19.06 18.33 0.02
C GLY A 89 -17.85 18.72 -0.83
N LEU A 90 -16.64 18.25 -0.50
CA LEU A 90 -15.41 18.61 -1.20
C LEU A 90 -14.85 17.45 -2.04
N THR A 91 -14.84 16.25 -1.49
CA THR A 91 -14.22 15.08 -2.14
C THR A 91 -15.18 13.89 -2.17
N ILE A 92 -14.94 12.95 -3.07
CA ILE A 92 -15.71 11.71 -3.15
C ILE A 92 -14.89 10.58 -2.56
N GLY A 93 -15.43 9.85 -1.58
CA GLY A 93 -14.76 8.69 -0.99
C GLY A 93 -14.39 7.65 -2.06
N PRO A 94 -13.18 7.09 -2.01
CA PRO A 94 -12.63 6.25 -3.07
C PRO A 94 -13.51 5.03 -3.42
N MET A 95 -14.19 4.41 -2.46
CA MET A 95 -15.13 3.31 -2.74
C MET A 95 -16.34 3.78 -3.54
N ARG A 96 -16.89 4.96 -3.21
CA ARG A 96 -18.00 5.55 -3.98
C ARG A 96 -17.52 5.95 -5.37
N PHE A 97 -16.40 6.65 -5.46
CA PHE A 97 -15.80 7.04 -6.75
C PHE A 97 -15.59 5.81 -7.64
N THR A 98 -15.00 4.73 -7.09
CA THR A 98 -14.74 3.49 -7.81
C THR A 98 -16.03 2.82 -8.29
N ARG A 99 -17.06 2.73 -7.44
CA ARG A 99 -18.35 2.17 -7.86
C ARG A 99 -18.94 2.94 -9.04
N GLU A 100 -18.96 4.26 -8.97
CA GLU A 100 -19.50 5.11 -10.03
C GLU A 100 -18.64 5.08 -11.31
N LEU A 101 -17.30 5.09 -11.16
CA LEU A 101 -16.35 4.93 -12.27
C LEU A 101 -16.59 3.61 -13.02
N LEU A 102 -16.70 2.50 -12.29
CA LEU A 102 -16.84 1.15 -12.83
C LEU A 102 -18.30 0.76 -13.12
N CYS A 103 -19.28 1.66 -12.89
CA CYS A 103 -20.70 1.37 -13.03
C CYS A 103 -21.14 0.14 -12.22
N MET A 104 -20.75 0.10 -10.99
CA MET A 104 -21.09 -0.92 -10.03
C MET A 104 -22.01 -0.36 -8.95
N ARG A 105 -22.77 -1.23 -8.30
CA ARG A 105 -23.60 -0.96 -7.11
C ARG A 105 -23.26 -1.96 -6.01
N GLY A 106 -23.79 -1.70 -4.83
CA GLY A 106 -23.64 -2.57 -3.67
C GLY A 106 -22.33 -2.29 -2.91
N ARG A 107 -22.47 -2.06 -1.60
CA ARG A 107 -21.31 -1.84 -0.72
C ARG A 107 -20.68 -3.16 -0.23
N ARG A 108 -21.52 -4.19 0.04
CA ARG A 108 -21.08 -5.51 0.51
C ARG A 108 -21.06 -6.56 -0.60
N ASN A 109 -21.96 -6.49 -1.54
CA ASN A 109 -22.06 -7.40 -2.70
C ASN A 109 -22.01 -6.57 -3.97
N PRO A 110 -20.82 -6.19 -4.47
CA PRO A 110 -20.70 -5.38 -5.66
C PRO A 110 -21.27 -6.10 -6.88
N HIS A 111 -22.17 -5.42 -7.61
CA HIS A 111 -22.80 -5.94 -8.82
C HIS A 111 -22.97 -4.84 -9.86
N PRO A 112 -23.11 -5.18 -11.16
CA PRO A 112 -23.25 -4.19 -12.22
C PRO A 112 -24.50 -3.34 -12.07
N LEU A 113 -24.36 -2.04 -12.33
CA LEU A 113 -25.50 -1.16 -12.55
C LEU A 113 -26.18 -1.52 -13.88
N ARG A 114 -27.51 -1.69 -13.90
CA ARG A 114 -28.27 -1.83 -15.13
C ARG A 114 -28.43 -0.45 -15.79
N GLY A 115 -28.26 -0.36 -17.12
CA GLY A 115 -28.42 0.89 -17.90
C GLY A 115 -27.06 1.62 -18.14
N ASN A 116 -27.15 2.83 -18.60
CA ASN A 116 -26.20 3.80 -19.18
C ASN A 116 -24.70 3.81 -18.77
N CYS A 117 -24.05 2.66 -18.73
CA CYS A 117 -22.60 2.55 -18.65
C CYS A 117 -22.00 2.04 -19.97
N HIS A 118 -22.10 2.88 -20.98
CA HIS A 118 -21.67 2.55 -22.32
C HIS A 118 -20.17 2.21 -22.35
N GLY A 119 -19.83 1.01 -22.82
CA GLY A 119 -18.49 0.61 -23.18
C GLY A 119 -17.53 0.24 -22.04
N GLY A 120 -17.87 0.47 -20.77
CA GLY A 120 -16.96 0.24 -19.64
C GLY A 120 -15.88 1.32 -19.48
N VAL A 121 -14.87 1.03 -18.68
CA VAL A 121 -13.73 1.92 -18.46
C VAL A 121 -12.43 1.23 -18.90
N HIS A 122 -11.55 1.97 -19.56
CA HIS A 122 -10.33 1.46 -20.16
C HIS A 122 -9.10 1.84 -19.34
N PHE A 123 -8.47 0.89 -18.71
CA PHE A 123 -7.15 0.97 -18.08
C PHE A 123 -6.60 -0.43 -17.85
N ASP A 124 -5.29 -0.55 -17.65
CA ASP A 124 -4.62 -1.84 -17.43
C ASP A 124 -4.41 -2.15 -15.95
N ILE A 125 -4.25 -1.13 -15.09
CA ILE A 125 -3.87 -1.25 -13.70
C ILE A 125 -4.71 -0.29 -12.87
N PHE A 126 -5.28 -0.77 -11.76
CA PHE A 126 -5.97 0.06 -10.78
C PHE A 126 -4.96 0.56 -9.74
N ASP A 127 -5.08 1.82 -9.34
CA ASP A 127 -4.18 2.44 -8.37
C ASP A 127 -4.92 3.07 -7.19
N ILE A 128 -4.27 3.08 -6.02
CA ILE A 128 -4.79 3.62 -4.77
C ILE A 128 -3.63 4.17 -3.91
N HIS A 129 -3.87 5.28 -3.23
CA HIS A 129 -3.00 5.87 -2.21
C HIS A 129 -3.62 5.63 -0.82
N PRO A 130 -3.46 4.45 -0.19
CA PRO A 130 -4.18 4.08 1.02
C PRO A 130 -3.51 4.61 2.28
N TYR A 131 -3.19 5.92 2.30
CA TYR A 131 -2.72 6.55 3.52
C TYR A 131 -3.71 6.31 4.66
N THR A 132 -3.21 6.13 5.85
CA THR A 132 -4.03 5.79 6.99
C THR A 132 -3.73 6.69 8.17
N THR A 133 -4.78 7.08 8.86
CA THR A 133 -4.73 7.93 10.05
C THR A 133 -4.21 7.19 11.27
N GLY A 134 -4.18 5.88 11.23
CA GLY A 134 -3.70 5.00 12.30
C GLY A 134 -2.69 3.99 11.81
N GLY A 135 -2.60 2.86 12.48
CA GLY A 135 -1.73 1.75 12.12
C GLY A 135 -2.20 0.98 10.88
N PRO A 136 -1.42 -0.01 10.42
CA PRO A 136 -1.67 -0.75 9.18
C PRO A 136 -2.97 -1.56 9.14
N THR A 137 -3.63 -1.73 10.28
CA THR A 137 -4.92 -2.42 10.39
C THR A 137 -6.11 -1.47 10.48
N HIS A 138 -5.83 -0.16 10.59
CA HIS A 138 -6.87 0.84 10.72
C HIS A 138 -7.74 0.87 9.46
N LYS A 139 -9.06 1.00 9.68
CA LYS A 139 -10.08 1.11 8.64
C LYS A 139 -10.73 2.48 8.73
N GLY A 140 -10.95 3.09 7.58
CA GLY A 140 -11.71 4.33 7.48
C GLY A 140 -13.23 4.10 7.45
N HIS A 141 -13.96 5.15 7.14
CA HIS A 141 -15.40 5.09 6.91
C HIS A 141 -15.76 4.15 5.75
N VAL A 142 -17.05 3.92 5.58
CA VAL A 142 -17.57 2.95 4.60
C VAL A 142 -17.09 3.19 3.16
N ASP A 143 -16.95 4.45 2.77
CA ASP A 143 -16.50 4.82 1.42
C ASP A 143 -15.02 5.21 1.34
N ASP A 144 -14.27 5.18 2.45
CA ASP A 144 -12.82 5.37 2.49
C ASP A 144 -12.08 4.08 2.08
N VAL A 145 -10.82 4.23 1.69
CA VAL A 145 -9.90 3.10 1.49
C VAL A 145 -8.57 3.43 2.14
N GLN A 146 -8.46 3.13 3.41
CA GLN A 146 -7.19 3.13 4.12
C GLN A 146 -6.50 1.76 4.00
N LEU A 147 -5.31 1.60 4.54
CA LEU A 147 -4.54 0.36 4.37
C LEU A 147 -5.29 -0.89 4.87
N GLY A 148 -6.05 -0.76 5.97
CA GLY A 148 -6.91 -1.83 6.50
C GLY A 148 -8.13 -2.17 5.64
N ASP A 149 -8.42 -1.34 4.64
CA ASP A 149 -9.59 -1.44 3.77
C ASP A 149 -9.30 -2.05 2.38
N LEU A 150 -8.05 -2.31 2.06
CA LEU A 150 -7.64 -2.80 0.72
C LEU A 150 -8.44 -4.03 0.26
N GLY A 151 -8.86 -4.89 1.20
CA GLY A 151 -9.64 -6.08 0.88
C GLY A 151 -10.99 -5.75 0.23
N LYS A 152 -11.73 -4.74 0.73
CA LYS A 152 -13.03 -4.34 0.16
C LYS A 152 -12.89 -3.71 -1.23
N LEU A 153 -11.79 -2.96 -1.47
CA LEU A 153 -11.49 -2.41 -2.79
C LEU A 153 -11.16 -3.52 -3.79
N GLN A 154 -10.32 -4.49 -3.39
CA GLN A 154 -9.98 -5.64 -4.24
C GLN A 154 -11.21 -6.48 -4.61
N GLU A 155 -12.17 -6.61 -3.69
CA GLU A 155 -13.44 -7.29 -3.95
C GLU A 155 -14.28 -6.55 -5.01
N LEU A 156 -14.37 -5.22 -4.92
CA LEU A 156 -15.07 -4.40 -5.91
C LEU A 156 -14.42 -4.48 -7.30
N ILE A 157 -13.09 -4.40 -7.38
CA ILE A 157 -12.35 -4.54 -8.64
C ILE A 157 -12.58 -5.92 -9.25
N ARG A 158 -12.53 -6.98 -8.44
CA ARG A 158 -12.78 -8.34 -8.91
C ARG A 158 -14.19 -8.51 -9.47
N ALA A 159 -15.20 -7.99 -8.79
CA ALA A 159 -16.58 -8.03 -9.25
C ALA A 159 -16.78 -7.23 -10.56
N ALA A 160 -16.06 -6.11 -10.72
CA ALA A 160 -16.07 -5.33 -11.95
C ALA A 160 -15.38 -6.05 -13.12
N ASP A 161 -14.27 -6.75 -12.87
CA ASP A 161 -13.60 -7.60 -13.86
C ASP A 161 -14.54 -8.73 -14.34
N GLU A 162 -15.17 -9.43 -13.39
CA GLU A 162 -16.12 -10.53 -13.68
C GLU A 162 -17.34 -10.04 -14.47
N ALA A 163 -17.77 -8.81 -14.21
CA ALA A 163 -18.86 -8.17 -14.95
C ALA A 163 -18.43 -7.52 -16.28
N GLY A 164 -17.15 -7.60 -16.65
CA GLY A 164 -16.61 -7.01 -17.88
C GLY A 164 -16.67 -5.47 -17.91
N ARG A 165 -16.65 -4.82 -16.74
CA ARG A 165 -16.69 -3.35 -16.62
C ARG A 165 -15.34 -2.69 -16.85
N ILE A 166 -14.24 -3.41 -16.61
CA ILE A 166 -12.88 -2.94 -16.86
C ILE A 166 -12.40 -3.55 -18.18
N LYS A 167 -11.96 -2.69 -19.09
CA LYS A 167 -11.41 -3.05 -20.42
C LYS A 167 -9.93 -2.72 -20.47
N GLY A 168 -9.11 -3.68 -20.06
CA GLY A 168 -7.66 -3.55 -20.02
C GLY A 168 -6.98 -4.79 -20.57
N ARG A 169 -5.65 -4.76 -20.52
CA ARG A 169 -4.79 -5.87 -21.00
C ARG A 169 -4.94 -7.17 -20.19
N PHE A 170 -5.27 -7.05 -18.89
CA PHE A 170 -5.25 -8.18 -17.98
C PHE A 170 -6.67 -8.70 -17.73
N ARG A 171 -6.84 -10.01 -17.75
CA ARG A 171 -8.11 -10.66 -17.38
C ARG A 171 -8.55 -10.37 -15.94
N ARG A 172 -7.59 -10.14 -15.06
CA ARG A 172 -7.78 -9.66 -13.69
C ARG A 172 -6.92 -8.42 -13.51
N THR A 173 -7.57 -7.32 -13.24
CA THR A 173 -6.93 -6.02 -13.06
C THR A 173 -5.97 -6.06 -11.87
N PRO A 174 -4.67 -5.80 -12.08
CA PRO A 174 -3.73 -5.65 -10.99
C PRO A 174 -4.04 -4.41 -10.15
N LEU A 175 -3.98 -4.56 -8.83
CA LEU A 175 -4.01 -3.44 -7.89
C LEU A 175 -2.58 -3.02 -7.56
N TRP A 176 -2.27 -1.75 -7.77
CA TRP A 176 -1.05 -1.11 -7.31
C TRP A 176 -1.36 -0.13 -6.19
N MET A 177 -0.34 0.20 -5.45
CA MET A 177 -0.34 1.18 -4.38
C MET A 177 0.88 2.07 -4.62
N THR A 178 0.66 3.21 -5.30
CA THR A 178 1.78 4.04 -5.77
C THR A 178 2.23 5.08 -4.77
N GLU A 179 1.45 5.32 -3.73
CA GLU A 179 1.86 6.14 -2.60
C GLU A 179 1.34 5.52 -1.29
N MET A 180 2.21 5.43 -0.30
CA MET A 180 1.88 5.11 1.08
C MET A 180 3.09 5.33 1.97
N SER A 181 2.88 5.97 3.13
CA SER A 181 3.89 6.15 4.17
C SER A 181 3.27 6.70 5.45
N TRP A 182 4.10 6.95 6.42
CA TRP A 182 3.85 7.77 7.62
C TRP A 182 5.06 8.64 7.86
N ASP A 183 4.84 9.88 8.29
CA ASP A 183 5.92 10.71 8.77
C ASP A 183 6.51 10.13 10.06
N SER A 184 7.80 10.29 10.23
CA SER A 184 8.54 9.67 11.33
C SER A 184 8.89 10.68 12.43
N LYS A 185 8.85 10.22 13.67
CA LYS A 185 9.36 10.95 14.81
C LYS A 185 10.65 10.29 15.33
N PRO A 186 11.80 11.00 15.26
CA PRO A 186 12.06 12.24 14.52
C PRO A 186 12.01 12.05 13.00
N PRO A 187 12.03 13.14 12.16
CA PRO A 187 12.15 14.53 12.57
C PRO A 187 10.82 15.22 12.91
N ASP A 188 9.67 14.77 12.37
CA ASP A 188 8.37 15.37 12.66
C ASP A 188 7.96 15.12 14.13
N PRO A 189 7.74 16.18 14.95
CA PRO A 189 7.26 16.02 16.32
C PRO A 189 5.91 15.31 16.43
N GLY A 190 5.02 15.45 15.41
CA GLY A 190 3.73 14.78 15.28
C GLY A 190 3.80 13.41 14.63
N GLY A 191 4.96 13.03 14.09
CA GLY A 191 5.17 11.80 13.35
C GLY A 191 5.08 10.54 14.22
N VAL A 192 5.03 9.40 13.53
CA VAL A 192 5.00 8.08 14.18
C VAL A 192 6.33 7.78 14.86
N PRO A 193 6.34 7.44 16.16
CA PRO A 193 7.57 7.06 16.84
C PRO A 193 8.30 5.93 16.12
N MET A 194 9.62 6.08 15.94
CA MET A 194 10.44 5.17 15.13
C MET A 194 10.32 3.69 15.56
N GLY A 195 10.14 3.45 16.86
CA GLY A 195 9.92 2.10 17.41
C GLY A 195 8.64 1.43 16.88
N ILE A 196 7.59 2.23 16.65
CA ILE A 196 6.31 1.80 16.08
C ILE A 196 6.42 1.75 14.55
N LEU A 197 7.00 2.78 13.93
CA LEU A 197 7.08 2.92 12.49
C LEU A 197 7.78 1.74 11.79
N LYS A 198 8.91 1.25 12.34
CA LYS A 198 9.59 0.06 11.81
C LYS A 198 8.71 -1.19 11.81
N ARG A 199 7.83 -1.33 12.82
CA ARG A 199 6.85 -2.41 12.88
C ARG A 199 5.75 -2.20 11.85
N TRP A 200 5.17 -1.00 11.80
CA TRP A 200 4.09 -0.66 10.86
C TRP A 200 4.54 -0.80 9.41
N THR A 201 5.78 -0.46 9.11
CA THR A 201 6.35 -0.66 7.76
C THR A 201 6.28 -2.13 7.34
N ALA A 202 6.72 -3.05 8.20
CA ALA A 202 6.63 -4.48 7.89
C ALA A 202 5.18 -4.98 7.81
N GLU A 203 4.31 -4.53 8.71
CA GLU A 203 2.88 -4.87 8.70
C GLU A 203 2.15 -4.31 7.48
N ALA A 204 2.49 -3.10 7.03
CA ALA A 204 1.93 -2.50 5.81
C ALA A 204 2.24 -3.34 4.58
N LEU A 205 3.49 -3.78 4.43
CA LEU A 205 3.91 -4.62 3.32
C LEU A 205 3.22 -6.00 3.35
N TYR A 206 3.03 -6.56 4.55
CA TYR A 206 2.24 -7.78 4.72
C TYR A 206 0.78 -7.56 4.31
N ARG A 207 0.12 -6.47 4.77
CA ARG A 207 -1.28 -6.16 4.45
C ARG A 207 -1.50 -5.92 2.97
N ALA A 208 -0.60 -5.17 2.34
CA ALA A 208 -0.62 -4.97 0.89
C ALA A 208 -0.51 -6.31 0.13
N TRP A 209 0.41 -7.19 0.54
CA TRP A 209 0.56 -8.51 -0.04
C TRP A 209 -0.69 -9.38 0.19
N ASP A 210 -1.23 -9.41 1.41
CA ASP A 210 -2.42 -10.20 1.76
C ASP A 210 -3.67 -9.74 1.00
N ALA A 211 -3.83 -8.43 0.81
CA ALA A 211 -4.88 -7.85 -0.03
C ALA A 211 -4.68 -8.10 -1.53
N GLY A 212 -3.54 -8.61 -1.98
CA GLY A 212 -3.25 -8.90 -3.38
C GLY A 212 -2.70 -7.74 -4.19
N VAL A 213 -2.20 -6.69 -3.53
CA VAL A 213 -1.44 -5.62 -4.19
C VAL A 213 -0.24 -6.21 -4.92
N ARG A 214 -0.04 -5.80 -6.17
CA ARG A 214 1.03 -6.33 -7.02
C ARG A 214 2.31 -5.51 -6.92
N ARG A 215 2.19 -4.20 -6.77
CA ARG A 215 3.31 -3.27 -6.57
C ARG A 215 2.92 -2.26 -5.51
N CYS A 216 3.88 -1.93 -4.66
CA CYS A 216 3.75 -0.84 -3.73
C CYS A 216 4.97 0.09 -3.82
N PHE A 217 4.71 1.37 -3.64
CA PHE A 217 5.72 2.40 -3.64
C PHE A 217 5.65 3.14 -2.32
N TRP A 218 6.78 3.23 -1.65
CA TRP A 218 6.91 3.98 -0.41
C TRP A 218 7.25 5.43 -0.74
N LEU A 219 6.48 6.35 -0.28
CA LEU A 219 6.72 7.76 -0.42
C LEU A 219 7.26 8.32 0.91
N ALA A 220 8.57 8.62 1.03
CA ALA A 220 9.58 8.73 -0.01
C ALA A 220 10.83 7.88 0.29
N LEU A 221 11.84 7.95 -0.60
CA LEU A 221 13.15 7.32 -0.32
C LEU A 221 13.90 8.06 0.79
N ARG A 222 13.92 9.38 0.75
CA ARG A 222 14.54 10.27 1.73
C ARG A 222 13.59 11.40 2.12
N ASP A 223 13.75 11.94 3.30
CA ASP A 223 12.96 13.09 3.77
C ASP A 223 13.07 14.28 2.82
N ASN A 224 12.05 15.10 2.75
CA ASN A 224 12.09 16.33 1.98
C ASN A 224 13.16 17.29 2.51
N ALA A 225 13.59 18.21 1.66
CA ALA A 225 14.42 19.31 2.12
C ALA A 225 13.61 20.18 3.07
N PRO A 226 14.23 20.70 4.15
CA PRO A 226 13.59 21.71 4.96
C PRO A 226 13.06 22.83 4.10
N ASN A 227 11.83 23.22 4.32
CA ASN A 227 11.22 24.36 3.64
C ASN A 227 10.70 25.32 4.71
N PRO A 228 11.30 26.50 4.87
CA PRO A 228 10.91 27.46 5.91
C PRO A 228 9.49 28.01 5.72
N ARG A 229 8.86 27.74 4.55
CA ARG A 229 7.47 28.13 4.28
C ARG A 229 6.45 27.07 4.68
N LEU A 230 6.92 25.89 5.07
CA LEU A 230 6.07 24.79 5.52
C LEU A 230 6.29 24.58 7.02
N SER A 231 5.21 24.36 7.74
CA SER A 231 5.29 23.84 9.10
C SER A 231 5.86 22.42 9.09
N SER A 232 6.35 21.94 10.23
CA SER A 232 6.84 20.56 10.36
C SER A 232 5.77 19.53 10.00
N SER A 233 4.49 19.85 10.18
CA SER A 233 3.37 18.99 9.80
C SER A 233 3.01 19.00 8.30
N GLU A 234 3.57 19.93 7.52
CA GLU A 234 3.39 20.01 6.06
C GLU A 234 4.60 19.48 5.30
N ALA A 235 5.74 19.31 5.97
CA ALA A 235 6.91 18.68 5.40
C ALA A 235 6.69 17.17 5.32
N ILE A 236 7.02 16.53 4.18
CA ILE A 236 6.96 15.07 4.06
C ILE A 236 8.25 14.48 4.64
N GLU A 237 8.17 14.01 5.86
CA GLU A 237 9.28 13.40 6.61
C GLU A 237 9.10 11.87 6.73
N ALA A 238 8.48 11.31 5.69
CA ALA A 238 8.15 9.90 5.56
C ALA A 238 9.25 9.07 4.85
N GLY A 239 10.43 9.64 4.65
CA GLY A 239 11.55 8.99 4.01
C GLY A 239 11.99 7.71 4.72
N LEU A 240 12.59 6.78 3.95
CA LEU A 240 13.32 5.64 4.52
C LEU A 240 14.71 6.06 5.03
N TYR A 241 15.16 7.24 4.62
CA TYR A 241 16.43 7.84 5.03
C TYR A 241 16.20 9.23 5.61
N PHE A 242 16.87 9.53 6.70
CA PHE A 242 17.07 10.89 7.16
C PHE A 242 17.87 11.65 6.11
N ARG A 243 17.46 12.87 5.81
CA ARG A 243 18.12 13.69 4.83
C ARG A 243 19.42 14.29 5.39
N GLY A 244 20.55 14.00 4.76
CA GLY A 244 21.82 14.69 4.93
C GLY A 244 21.96 15.90 4.02
N ALA A 245 23.06 16.64 4.10
CA ALA A 245 23.36 17.75 3.22
C ALA A 245 23.51 17.28 1.75
N SER A 246 24.06 16.10 1.55
CA SER A 246 24.14 15.40 0.27
C SER A 246 23.46 14.02 0.35
N VAL A 247 23.26 13.37 -0.79
CA VAL A 247 22.72 11.99 -0.84
C VAL A 247 23.68 10.99 -0.21
N ALA A 248 24.99 11.25 -0.25
CA ALA A 248 26.00 10.39 0.35
C ALA A 248 25.99 10.44 1.90
N GLU A 249 25.44 11.51 2.46
CA GLU A 249 25.31 11.72 3.91
C GLU A 249 23.94 11.28 4.47
N ASP A 250 23.05 10.78 3.59
CA ASP A 250 21.77 10.27 4.04
C ASP A 250 21.96 9.06 4.96
N THR A 251 21.30 9.07 6.12
CA THR A 251 21.40 7.97 7.08
C THR A 251 20.11 7.14 7.09
N PRO A 252 20.20 5.80 7.10
CA PRO A 252 19.02 4.95 7.06
C PRO A 252 18.21 5.06 8.37
N LYS A 253 16.90 5.24 8.23
CA LYS A 253 15.96 5.14 9.36
C LYS A 253 15.75 3.68 9.75
N PRO A 254 15.37 3.35 10.99
CA PRO A 254 15.05 1.98 11.41
C PRO A 254 13.98 1.28 10.55
N ASN A 255 13.02 2.01 10.00
CA ASN A 255 11.99 1.46 9.11
C ASN A 255 12.53 1.07 7.73
N MET A 256 13.67 1.63 7.27
CA MET A 256 14.35 1.20 6.05
C MET A 256 14.73 -0.29 6.12
N TYR A 257 15.23 -0.76 7.27
CA TYR A 257 15.57 -2.17 7.45
C TYR A 257 14.32 -3.06 7.43
N ALA A 258 13.19 -2.58 8.00
CA ALA A 258 11.91 -3.28 7.96
C ALA A 258 11.31 -3.28 6.54
N PHE A 259 11.54 -2.25 5.74
CA PHE A 259 11.15 -2.20 4.33
C PHE A 259 12.01 -3.15 3.47
N ARG A 260 13.32 -3.18 3.71
CA ARG A 260 14.26 -4.04 2.97
C ARG A 260 14.04 -5.52 3.24
N PHE A 261 13.81 -5.89 4.52
CA PHE A 261 13.54 -7.26 4.94
C PHE A 261 12.26 -7.31 5.80
N PRO A 262 11.07 -7.13 5.18
CA PRO A 262 9.83 -7.14 5.91
C PRO A 262 9.56 -8.50 6.52
N PHE A 263 9.23 -8.48 7.81
CA PHE A 263 8.92 -9.67 8.58
C PHE A 263 7.87 -9.34 9.65
N VAL A 264 6.81 -10.14 9.69
CA VAL A 264 5.77 -10.06 10.72
C VAL A 264 5.56 -11.41 11.38
N ALA A 265 5.12 -11.40 12.63
CA ALA A 265 4.74 -12.61 13.35
C ALA A 265 3.58 -12.33 14.30
N TYR A 266 2.58 -13.22 14.30
CA TYR A 266 1.38 -13.08 15.10
C TYR A 266 1.13 -14.32 15.93
N SER A 267 0.89 -14.15 17.23
CA SER A 267 0.58 -15.24 18.17
C SER A 267 -0.64 -16.04 17.74
N ARG A 268 -0.57 -17.35 17.91
CA ARG A 268 -1.66 -18.31 17.73
C ARG A 268 -1.74 -19.24 18.92
N LYS A 269 -2.85 -20.00 19.07
CA LYS A 269 -3.07 -20.90 20.21
C LYS A 269 -1.88 -21.85 20.45
N ASN A 270 -1.30 -22.42 19.39
CA ASN A 270 -0.22 -23.41 19.46
C ASN A 270 1.03 -22.96 18.67
N GLY A 271 1.49 -21.70 18.88
CA GLY A 271 2.65 -21.17 18.19
C GLY A 271 2.48 -19.76 17.68
N PHE A 272 3.03 -19.44 16.56
CA PHE A 272 2.85 -18.16 15.88
C PHE A 272 2.85 -18.33 14.35
N PHE A 273 2.02 -17.55 13.69
CA PHE A 273 2.09 -17.33 12.25
C PHE A 273 3.25 -16.39 11.94
N PHE A 274 3.91 -16.57 10.82
CA PHE A 274 4.89 -15.62 10.31
C PHE A 274 4.75 -15.44 8.79
N TRP A 275 5.10 -14.26 8.34
CA TRP A 275 5.24 -13.91 6.93
C TRP A 275 6.46 -13.00 6.75
N GLY A 276 7.11 -13.07 5.60
CA GLY A 276 8.17 -12.16 5.25
C GLY A 276 8.59 -12.27 3.78
N ARG A 277 9.49 -11.36 3.39
CA ARG A 277 10.10 -11.33 2.07
C ARG A 277 11.60 -11.13 2.20
N THR A 278 12.39 -11.96 1.54
CA THR A 278 13.85 -11.86 1.57
C THR A 278 14.34 -10.52 0.98
N PRO A 279 15.47 -9.96 1.44
CA PRO A 279 15.96 -8.63 1.05
C PRO A 279 16.05 -8.40 -0.46
N ASN A 280 16.47 -9.40 -1.20
CA ASN A 280 16.68 -9.32 -2.64
C ASN A 280 15.59 -10.04 -3.46
N SER A 281 14.44 -10.34 -2.83
CA SER A 281 13.34 -11.09 -3.46
C SER A 281 13.78 -12.44 -4.05
N LYS A 282 14.83 -13.05 -3.49
CA LYS A 282 15.37 -14.32 -3.97
C LYS A 282 14.89 -15.48 -3.11
N ARG A 283 14.66 -16.61 -3.78
CA ARG A 283 14.35 -17.87 -3.10
C ARG A 283 15.53 -18.35 -2.24
N GLY A 284 15.22 -19.13 -1.21
CA GLY A 284 16.24 -19.76 -0.38
C GLY A 284 15.73 -20.18 0.98
N LYS A 285 16.63 -20.79 1.75
CA LYS A 285 16.38 -21.19 3.14
C LYS A 285 16.26 -19.96 4.03
N VAL A 286 15.22 -19.91 4.86
CA VAL A 286 14.98 -18.88 5.87
C VAL A 286 14.84 -19.56 7.22
N VAL A 287 15.58 -19.09 8.20
CA VAL A 287 15.49 -19.56 9.60
C VAL A 287 14.65 -18.56 10.38
N ILE A 288 13.62 -19.03 11.06
CA ILE A 288 12.82 -18.22 11.97
C ILE A 288 13.34 -18.45 13.37
N GLN A 289 13.69 -17.36 14.04
CA GLN A 289 14.25 -17.39 15.39
C GLN A 289 13.32 -16.70 16.38
N ILE A 290 13.27 -17.25 17.60
CA ILE A 290 12.60 -16.63 18.74
C ILE A 290 13.61 -16.32 19.84
N ARG A 291 13.44 -15.19 20.54
CA ARG A 291 14.27 -14.81 21.68
C ARG A 291 13.76 -15.54 22.93
N LYS A 292 14.63 -16.30 23.58
CA LYS A 292 14.32 -17.06 24.81
C LYS A 292 15.57 -17.07 25.70
N GLY A 293 15.40 -16.74 27.00
CA GLY A 293 16.50 -16.76 27.96
C GLY A 293 17.67 -15.84 27.58
N GLY A 294 17.38 -14.63 27.05
CA GLY A 294 18.40 -13.67 26.63
C GLY A 294 19.00 -13.91 25.23
N GLY A 295 18.89 -15.12 24.68
CA GLY A 295 19.47 -15.50 23.39
C GLY A 295 18.43 -15.78 22.28
N TRP A 296 18.91 -15.90 21.03
CA TRP A 296 18.10 -16.30 19.89
C TRP A 296 18.22 -17.80 19.64
N ARG A 297 17.06 -18.49 19.50
CA ARG A 297 16.99 -19.91 19.20
C ARG A 297 16.15 -20.14 17.95
N ASN A 298 16.50 -21.15 17.15
CA ASN A 298 15.74 -21.51 15.97
C ASN A 298 14.38 -22.08 16.39
N ALA A 299 13.31 -21.47 15.90
CA ALA A 299 11.93 -21.94 16.10
C ALA A 299 11.50 -22.86 14.96
N THR A 300 11.83 -22.51 13.72
CA THR A 300 11.54 -23.32 12.54
C THR A 300 12.38 -22.87 11.35
N VAL A 301 12.37 -23.68 10.30
CA VAL A 301 13.01 -23.38 9.02
C VAL A 301 11.96 -23.44 7.93
N THR A 302 12.01 -22.51 7.01
CA THR A 302 11.13 -22.45 5.83
C THR A 302 11.95 -22.13 4.58
N ARG A 303 11.28 -22.09 3.42
CA ARG A 303 11.87 -21.67 2.15
C ARG A 303 11.09 -20.52 1.55
N ALA A 304 11.78 -19.46 1.17
CA ALA A 304 11.23 -18.40 0.34
C ALA A 304 11.02 -18.93 -1.10
N ASP A 305 9.91 -18.51 -1.71
CA ASP A 305 9.57 -18.81 -3.10
C ASP A 305 10.45 -18.03 -4.09
N LYS A 306 10.16 -18.12 -5.38
CA LYS A 306 10.89 -17.40 -6.44
C LYS A 306 10.82 -15.87 -6.34
N ASN A 307 9.86 -15.34 -5.61
CA ASN A 307 9.67 -13.91 -5.35
C ASN A 307 10.21 -13.48 -3.97
N GLY A 308 10.89 -14.38 -3.28
CA GLY A 308 11.43 -14.16 -1.96
C GLY A 308 10.38 -14.22 -0.83
N ILE A 309 9.12 -14.55 -1.13
CA ILE A 309 8.04 -14.63 -0.12
C ILE A 309 8.14 -15.94 0.64
N PHE A 310 8.04 -15.86 1.95
CA PHE A 310 7.92 -17.01 2.84
C PHE A 310 6.84 -16.76 3.89
N GLU A 311 6.09 -17.80 4.19
CA GLU A 311 5.05 -17.79 5.23
C GLU A 311 4.94 -19.15 5.87
N GLY A 312 4.37 -19.20 7.06
CA GLY A 312 4.13 -20.46 7.76
C GLY A 312 3.66 -20.28 9.20
N VAL A 313 3.60 -21.39 9.89
CA VAL A 313 3.31 -21.46 11.31
C VAL A 313 4.43 -22.20 12.02
N ALA A 314 5.08 -21.56 12.97
CA ALA A 314 5.97 -22.23 13.90
C ALA A 314 5.13 -22.82 15.03
N LYS A 315 5.08 -24.16 15.11
CA LYS A 315 4.36 -24.89 16.17
C LYS A 315 5.26 -25.05 17.41
N GLY A 316 4.65 -25.02 18.61
CA GLY A 316 5.35 -25.25 19.88
C GLY A 316 4.79 -24.43 21.03
N ALA A 317 5.39 -24.56 22.21
CA ALA A 317 4.99 -23.86 23.44
C ALA A 317 5.17 -22.33 23.40
N TYR A 318 5.51 -21.77 22.25
CA TYR A 318 5.73 -20.33 22.04
C TYR A 318 4.44 -19.50 22.15
N GLY A 319 3.27 -20.11 22.00
CA GLY A 319 1.97 -19.41 21.99
C GLY A 319 1.28 -19.22 23.33
N ARG A 320 1.72 -19.89 24.38
CA ARG A 320 1.16 -19.70 25.73
C ARG A 320 1.49 -18.33 26.32
N HIS A 321 2.58 -17.74 25.87
CA HIS A 321 2.99 -16.40 26.25
C HIS A 321 2.87 -15.50 25.01
N ARG A 322 1.83 -14.67 24.94
CA ARG A 322 1.68 -13.60 23.91
C ARG A 322 2.85 -12.59 23.90
N HIS A 323 4.01 -13.02 24.45
CA HIS A 323 5.18 -12.19 24.70
C HIS A 323 6.39 -12.88 24.12
N GLY A 324 7.13 -12.19 23.29
CA GLY A 324 8.34 -12.67 22.69
C GLY A 324 8.74 -11.85 21.49
N TRP A 325 10.00 -11.95 21.13
CA TRP A 325 10.55 -11.34 19.92
C TRP A 325 10.88 -12.44 18.93
N VAL A 326 10.47 -12.27 17.69
CA VAL A 326 10.72 -13.19 16.59
C VAL A 326 11.44 -12.46 15.48
N ARG A 327 12.33 -13.12 14.77
CA ARG A 327 12.99 -12.58 13.57
C ARG A 327 13.19 -13.65 12.51
N ALA A 328 13.33 -13.25 11.26
CA ALA A 328 13.80 -14.10 10.18
C ALA A 328 15.32 -13.88 9.97
N VAL A 329 16.01 -14.92 9.55
CA VAL A 329 17.41 -14.89 9.12
C VAL A 329 17.51 -15.52 7.74
N TYR A 330 18.10 -14.80 6.80
CA TYR A 330 18.33 -15.24 5.44
C TYR A 330 19.75 -14.90 4.99
N ARG A 331 20.57 -15.92 4.69
CA ARG A 331 21.98 -15.75 4.28
C ARG A 331 22.80 -14.81 5.20
N GLY A 332 22.62 -14.95 6.52
CA GLY A 332 23.29 -14.11 7.51
C GLY A 332 22.60 -12.78 7.80
N GLU A 333 21.80 -12.24 6.88
CA GLU A 333 21.01 -11.03 7.14
C GLU A 333 19.84 -11.34 8.09
N ARG A 334 19.52 -10.36 8.93
CA ARG A 334 18.50 -10.48 9.99
C ARG A 334 17.40 -9.45 9.75
N ALA A 335 16.15 -9.91 9.72
CA ALA A 335 15.02 -9.00 9.76
C ALA A 335 14.96 -8.25 11.10
N VAL A 336 14.36 -7.07 11.09
CA VAL A 336 14.06 -6.34 12.32
C VAL A 336 13.20 -7.23 13.22
N PRO A 337 13.58 -7.41 14.50
CA PRO A 337 12.80 -8.23 15.42
C PRO A 337 11.35 -7.73 15.55
N PHE A 338 10.41 -8.64 15.46
CA PHE A 338 8.99 -8.37 15.56
C PHE A 338 8.44 -8.89 16.90
N SER A 339 7.78 -8.02 17.67
CA SER A 339 7.15 -8.40 18.94
C SER A 339 5.84 -9.14 18.70
N LEU A 340 5.63 -10.26 19.39
CA LEU A 340 4.36 -10.97 19.41
C LEU A 340 3.26 -10.23 20.21
N ARG A 341 3.63 -9.21 20.99
CA ARG A 341 2.65 -8.33 21.67
C ARG A 341 1.99 -7.42 20.64
N PRO A 342 0.67 -7.24 20.70
CA PRO A 342 0.03 -6.13 20.00
C PRO A 342 0.67 -4.81 20.40
N VAL A 343 0.79 -3.90 19.45
CA VAL A 343 1.19 -2.51 19.72
C VAL A 343 -0.09 -1.69 19.90
N LYS A 344 -0.08 -0.77 20.87
CA LYS A 344 -1.17 0.19 21.04
C LYS A 344 -1.23 1.05 19.78
N ASP A 345 -2.42 1.34 19.30
CA ASP A 345 -2.61 2.22 18.17
C ASP A 345 -2.06 3.61 18.48
N PHE A 346 -1.49 4.21 17.47
CA PHE A 346 -1.00 5.57 17.46
C PHE A 346 -1.64 6.27 16.25
N TYR A 347 -2.05 7.50 16.41
CA TYR A 347 -2.67 8.28 15.34
C TYR A 347 -1.83 9.49 15.04
N GLN A 348 -1.54 9.68 13.76
CA GLN A 348 -0.71 10.77 13.29
C GLN A 348 -1.59 12.00 13.01
N ALA A 349 -1.20 13.17 13.55
CA ALA A 349 -1.77 14.44 13.11
C ALA A 349 -1.47 14.67 11.60
N PRO A 350 -2.30 15.39 10.87
CA PRO A 350 -3.49 16.13 11.30
C PRO A 350 -4.80 15.32 11.27
N PHE A 351 -4.72 14.03 10.96
CA PHE A 351 -5.90 13.20 10.70
C PHE A 351 -6.73 12.89 11.96
N GLY A 352 -6.31 13.35 13.14
CA GLY A 352 -7.07 13.27 14.37
C GLY A 352 -7.26 11.87 14.93
N ASN A 353 -8.15 11.76 15.90
CA ASN A 353 -8.53 10.48 16.49
C ASN A 353 -9.32 9.64 15.48
N PRO A 354 -9.25 8.31 15.59
CA PRO A 354 -10.13 7.45 14.82
C PRO A 354 -11.58 7.85 15.13
N VAL A 355 -12.39 7.80 14.12
CA VAL A 355 -13.84 7.85 14.34
C VAL A 355 -14.23 6.50 14.92
N GLU A 356 -14.77 6.52 16.15
CA GLU A 356 -15.33 5.35 16.80
C GLU A 356 -16.49 4.73 16.02
#